data_fae780afbfce02a88373aab069a5a29c
#
_entry.id   fae780afbfce02a88373aab069a5a29c
#
_cell.length_a   1.000
_cell.length_b   1.000
_cell.length_c   1.000
_cell.angle_alpha   90.00
_cell.angle_beta   90.00
_cell.angle_gamma   90.00
#
_symmetry.space_group_name_H-M   'P 1'
#
loop_
_entity.id
_entity.type
_entity.pdbx_description
1 polymer ?
#
loop_
_entity_poly.entity_id
_entity_poly.type
_entity_poly.pdbx_seq_one_letter_code
_entity_poly.pdbx_strand_id
1 'polypeptide(L)'
;LSADIKVVASIKPIHSLVSYVMDGIGKPSLIVDGSNSPHNFNMKPSNAKDIENADIIFWVGEDIESFLEKPLKSISKEAKIIEMMDIKGINKLKFRERNIFEDHKGHDHGHKKKDKHDDHGHKKKESHDHGHGHKKEVKHDDHGHGHGEFDPHIWLNPHNAEVMVEEITKQLIAIDPQNSATYKKNSEKAVNDIEKLINVTKKELKKNISFIVFHDAYQYFEKEFNVSALGALTLNTDVAPGAKQISEIREIIEHDNVKCLFSEPQFNPDIIKSIAKGTKVKVGVLDPLGANLDNGKDLYFNLIKDISSSLKKCI
;
A
#
# COMPACT_ATOMS: atom_id res chain seq x y z
N LEU A 1 0.23 -40.56 8.81
CA LEU A 1 1.06 -39.35 8.59
C LEU A 1 0.19 -38.38 7.83
N SER A 2 -0.28 -37.32 8.48
CA SER A 2 -0.95 -36.22 7.80
C SER A 2 0.08 -35.55 6.89
N ALA A 3 -0.26 -35.31 5.64
CA ALA A 3 0.60 -34.51 4.76
C ALA A 3 0.68 -33.09 5.34
N ASP A 4 1.88 -32.50 5.34
CA ASP A 4 2.06 -31.12 5.74
C ASP A 4 1.24 -30.21 4.81
N ILE A 5 0.41 -29.34 5.37
CA ILE A 5 -0.37 -28.38 4.57
C ILE A 5 0.58 -27.40 3.87
N LYS A 6 0.27 -27.09 2.62
CA LYS A 6 1.02 -26.14 1.80
C LYS A 6 0.35 -24.78 1.83
N VAL A 7 0.94 -23.86 2.54
CA VAL A 7 0.43 -22.50 2.75
C VAL A 7 1.29 -21.52 1.97
N VAL A 8 0.65 -20.60 1.24
CA VAL A 8 1.31 -19.54 0.47
C VAL A 8 0.83 -18.18 0.96
N ALA A 9 1.75 -17.24 1.08
CA ALA A 9 1.47 -15.84 1.35
C ALA A 9 2.11 -14.95 0.29
N SER A 10 1.42 -13.90 -0.11
CA SER A 10 1.82 -13.06 -1.24
C SER A 10 2.99 -12.14 -0.93
N ILE A 11 2.93 -11.39 0.16
CA ILE A 11 3.93 -10.38 0.57
C ILE A 11 4.50 -10.67 1.95
N LYS A 12 5.68 -10.12 2.22
CA LYS A 12 6.43 -10.36 3.47
C LYS A 12 5.63 -10.07 4.75
N PRO A 13 4.87 -8.96 4.89
CA PRO A 13 4.08 -8.74 6.11
C PRO A 13 3.01 -9.80 6.35
N ILE A 14 2.29 -10.22 5.30
CA ILE A 14 1.28 -11.28 5.40
C ILE A 14 1.94 -12.62 5.70
N HIS A 15 3.04 -12.93 5.02
CA HIS A 15 3.85 -14.12 5.29
C HIS A 15 4.31 -14.17 6.76
N SER A 16 4.67 -13.05 7.34
CA SER A 16 5.08 -12.96 8.75
C SER A 16 3.94 -13.32 9.70
N LEU A 17 2.75 -12.78 9.48
CA LEU A 17 1.56 -13.11 10.31
C LEU A 17 1.19 -14.60 10.19
N VAL A 18 1.22 -15.15 8.97
CA VAL A 18 0.99 -16.58 8.74
C VAL A 18 2.07 -17.42 9.42
N SER A 19 3.34 -17.04 9.30
CA SER A 19 4.47 -17.73 9.96
C SER A 19 4.33 -17.73 11.47
N TYR A 20 3.78 -16.67 12.05
CA TYR A 20 3.55 -16.60 13.49
C TYR A 20 2.49 -17.61 13.94
N VAL A 21 1.37 -17.68 13.24
CA VAL A 21 0.30 -18.62 13.54
C VAL A 21 0.77 -20.07 13.34
N MET A 22 1.61 -20.31 12.33
CA MET A 22 2.15 -21.64 11.99
C MET A 22 3.40 -22.03 12.79
N ASP A 23 3.85 -21.23 13.76
CA ASP A 23 5.07 -21.52 14.52
C ASP A 23 5.02 -22.89 15.19
N GLY A 24 6.02 -23.71 14.94
CA GLY A 24 6.11 -25.10 15.43
C GLY A 24 5.31 -26.13 14.61
N ILE A 25 4.62 -25.72 13.53
CA ILE A 25 3.84 -26.63 12.67
C ILE A 25 4.46 -26.72 11.28
N GLY A 26 4.74 -25.58 10.66
CA GLY A 26 5.27 -25.53 9.30
C GLY A 26 5.73 -24.13 8.92
N LYS A 27 6.09 -23.96 7.64
CA LYS A 27 6.51 -22.65 7.09
C LYS A 27 5.70 -22.36 5.82
N PRO A 28 5.09 -21.18 5.72
CA PRO A 28 4.46 -20.76 4.47
C PRO A 28 5.51 -20.42 3.40
N SER A 29 5.15 -20.60 2.13
CA SER A 29 5.91 -20.06 1.00
C SER A 29 5.58 -18.58 0.82
N LEU A 30 6.57 -17.80 0.33
CA LEU A 30 6.44 -16.38 0.04
C LEU A 30 6.58 -16.13 -1.46
N ILE A 31 5.72 -15.29 -2.03
CA ILE A 31 5.76 -14.96 -3.46
C ILE A 31 6.65 -13.75 -3.74
N VAL A 32 6.34 -12.60 -3.13
CA VAL A 32 7.09 -11.35 -3.34
C VAL A 32 8.12 -11.19 -2.23
N ASP A 33 9.37 -11.49 -2.54
CA ASP A 33 10.49 -11.46 -1.61
C ASP A 33 11.50 -10.36 -1.96
N GLY A 34 12.36 -10.04 -0.99
CA GLY A 34 13.41 -9.02 -1.11
C GLY A 34 12.86 -7.61 -1.27
N SER A 35 13.48 -6.81 -2.15
CA SER A 35 13.09 -5.43 -2.44
C SER A 35 12.15 -5.29 -3.64
N ASN A 36 11.45 -6.37 -4.01
CA ASN A 36 10.48 -6.30 -5.08
C ASN A 36 9.20 -5.58 -4.63
N SER A 37 8.62 -4.78 -5.53
CA SER A 37 7.33 -4.16 -5.31
C SER A 37 6.20 -5.10 -5.75
N PRO A 38 5.15 -5.30 -4.94
CA PRO A 38 3.99 -6.08 -5.35
C PRO A 38 3.16 -5.39 -6.45
N HIS A 39 3.26 -4.07 -6.60
CA HIS A 39 2.51 -3.33 -7.60
C HIS A 39 2.90 -3.68 -9.05
N ASN A 40 4.17 -4.07 -9.28
CA ASN A 40 4.70 -4.39 -10.60
C ASN A 40 5.59 -5.65 -10.60
N PHE A 41 5.22 -6.64 -9.81
CA PHE A 41 5.97 -7.88 -9.66
C PHE A 41 5.82 -8.80 -10.88
N ASN A 42 6.95 -9.35 -11.33
CA ASN A 42 6.98 -10.39 -12.35
C ASN A 42 7.15 -11.76 -11.70
N MET A 43 6.12 -12.59 -11.81
CA MET A 43 6.07 -13.90 -11.19
C MET A 43 7.08 -14.86 -11.81
N LYS A 44 7.81 -15.59 -10.94
CA LYS A 44 8.78 -16.62 -11.36
C LYS A 44 8.08 -17.98 -11.52
N PRO A 45 8.64 -18.91 -12.30
CA PRO A 45 8.10 -20.27 -12.42
C PRO A 45 7.95 -21.00 -11.08
N SER A 46 8.85 -20.76 -10.12
CA SER A 46 8.75 -21.30 -8.75
C SER A 46 7.51 -20.81 -8.03
N ASN A 47 7.14 -19.52 -8.19
CA ASN A 47 5.94 -18.98 -7.58
C ASN A 47 4.68 -19.63 -8.17
N ALA A 48 4.64 -19.86 -9.48
CA ALA A 48 3.54 -20.57 -10.13
C ALA A 48 3.38 -21.99 -9.58
N LYS A 49 4.48 -22.69 -9.34
CA LYS A 49 4.48 -24.02 -8.74
C LYS A 49 3.98 -24.00 -7.28
N ASP A 50 4.36 -23.00 -6.51
CA ASP A 50 3.86 -22.84 -5.14
C ASP A 50 2.35 -22.62 -5.12
N ILE A 51 1.83 -21.77 -6.02
CA ILE A 51 0.39 -21.52 -6.18
C ILE A 51 -0.35 -22.79 -6.62
N GLU A 52 0.19 -23.53 -7.59
CA GLU A 52 -0.42 -24.77 -8.11
C GLU A 52 -0.57 -25.85 -7.03
N ASN A 53 0.40 -25.94 -6.12
CA ASN A 53 0.43 -26.98 -5.09
C ASN A 53 -0.13 -26.52 -3.74
N ALA A 54 -0.60 -25.29 -3.62
CA ALA A 54 -1.10 -24.74 -2.35
C ALA A 54 -2.42 -25.38 -1.93
N ASP A 55 -2.58 -25.61 -0.63
CA ASP A 55 -3.87 -25.93 0.01
C ASP A 55 -4.62 -24.64 0.36
N ILE A 56 -3.87 -23.58 0.68
CA ILE A 56 -4.42 -22.25 1.00
C ILE A 56 -3.45 -21.15 0.60
N ILE A 57 -4.00 -20.04 0.10
CA ILE A 57 -3.26 -18.85 -0.34
C ILE A 57 -3.83 -17.62 0.35
N PHE A 58 -2.97 -16.85 1.01
CA PHE A 58 -3.29 -15.55 1.60
C PHE A 58 -2.67 -14.44 0.77
N TRP A 59 -3.48 -13.50 0.30
CA TRP A 59 -3.05 -12.33 -0.47
C TRP A 59 -3.81 -11.08 -0.03
N VAL A 60 -3.31 -9.90 -0.34
CA VAL A 60 -3.97 -8.66 0.06
C VAL A 60 -5.17 -8.38 -0.82
N GLY A 61 -4.99 -8.40 -2.14
CA GLY A 61 -6.04 -8.17 -3.12
C GLY A 61 -5.50 -7.61 -4.43
N GLU A 62 -6.39 -7.52 -5.43
CA GLU A 62 -6.02 -7.14 -6.80
C GLU A 62 -5.44 -5.72 -6.92
N ASP A 63 -5.84 -4.79 -6.04
CA ASP A 63 -5.39 -3.40 -6.06
C ASP A 63 -3.89 -3.22 -5.79
N ILE A 64 -3.23 -4.19 -5.17
CA ILE A 64 -1.79 -4.17 -4.92
C ILE A 64 -1.06 -5.31 -5.62
N GLU A 65 -1.71 -6.44 -5.85
CA GLU A 65 -1.13 -7.67 -6.38
C GLU A 65 -1.85 -8.11 -7.67
N SER A 66 -2.06 -7.16 -8.59
CA SER A 66 -2.76 -7.42 -9.86
C SER A 66 -2.17 -8.58 -10.67
N PHE A 67 -0.87 -8.85 -10.51
CA PHE A 67 -0.18 -9.98 -11.13
C PHE A 67 -0.69 -11.35 -10.66
N LEU A 68 -1.35 -11.43 -9.48
CA LEU A 68 -1.90 -12.68 -8.93
C LEU A 68 -3.31 -13.00 -9.42
N GLU A 69 -4.08 -12.03 -9.88
CA GLU A 69 -5.49 -12.22 -10.24
C GLU A 69 -5.70 -13.39 -11.23
N LYS A 70 -4.98 -13.38 -12.35
CA LYS A 70 -5.07 -14.44 -13.36
C LYS A 70 -4.51 -15.79 -12.87
N PRO A 71 -3.30 -15.86 -12.26
CA PRO A 71 -2.77 -17.11 -11.71
C PRO A 71 -3.68 -17.75 -10.66
N LEU A 72 -4.26 -16.97 -9.75
CA LEU A 72 -5.18 -17.50 -8.74
C LEU A 72 -6.43 -18.11 -9.35
N LYS A 73 -6.94 -17.55 -10.46
CA LYS A 73 -8.10 -18.09 -11.18
C LYS A 73 -7.77 -19.30 -12.06
N SER A 74 -6.55 -19.40 -12.62
CA SER A 74 -6.20 -20.38 -13.64
C SER A 74 -5.32 -21.53 -13.15
N ILE A 75 -4.42 -21.29 -12.18
CA ILE A 75 -3.43 -22.26 -11.69
C ILE A 75 -3.86 -22.87 -10.37
N SER A 76 -4.43 -22.07 -9.47
CA SER A 76 -4.85 -22.49 -8.14
C SER A 76 -6.19 -23.22 -8.17
N LYS A 77 -6.19 -24.46 -8.63
CA LYS A 77 -7.44 -25.23 -8.89
C LYS A 77 -8.16 -25.66 -7.62
N GLU A 78 -7.41 -26.05 -6.59
CA GLU A 78 -7.94 -26.67 -5.35
C GLU A 78 -7.68 -25.82 -4.09
N ALA A 79 -6.82 -24.83 -4.19
CA ALA A 79 -6.46 -24.03 -3.03
C ALA A 79 -7.61 -23.12 -2.57
N LYS A 80 -7.75 -22.99 -1.27
CA LYS A 80 -8.59 -21.96 -0.67
C LYS A 80 -7.88 -20.61 -0.80
N ILE A 81 -8.53 -19.62 -1.40
CA ILE A 81 -7.97 -18.28 -1.60
C ILE A 81 -8.60 -17.32 -0.60
N ILE A 82 -7.79 -16.66 0.20
CA ILE A 82 -8.22 -15.69 1.22
C ILE A 82 -7.65 -14.33 0.85
N GLU A 83 -8.54 -13.40 0.51
CA GLU A 83 -8.24 -12.00 0.25
C GLU A 83 -8.37 -11.18 1.54
N MET A 84 -7.26 -10.55 1.96
CA MET A 84 -7.21 -9.81 3.22
C MET A 84 -8.10 -8.56 3.18
N MET A 85 -8.24 -7.92 2.02
CA MET A 85 -9.15 -6.79 1.84
C MET A 85 -10.62 -7.15 2.09
N ASP A 86 -11.00 -8.40 1.91
CA ASP A 86 -12.39 -8.85 2.05
C ASP A 86 -12.75 -9.39 3.44
N ILE A 87 -11.78 -9.46 4.35
CA ILE A 87 -12.01 -9.97 5.70
C ILE A 87 -12.92 -9.00 6.47
N LYS A 88 -13.94 -9.57 7.10
CA LYS A 88 -14.84 -8.82 7.99
C LYS A 88 -14.07 -8.26 9.19
N GLY A 89 -14.19 -6.96 9.42
CA GLY A 89 -13.52 -6.27 10.53
C GLY A 89 -12.26 -5.51 10.13
N ILE A 90 -11.78 -5.66 8.90
CA ILE A 90 -10.70 -4.83 8.38
C ILE A 90 -11.19 -3.37 8.28
N ASN A 91 -10.44 -2.47 8.90
CA ASN A 91 -10.64 -1.03 8.74
C ASN A 91 -10.03 -0.61 7.40
N LYS A 92 -10.86 -0.08 6.50
CA LYS A 92 -10.47 0.36 5.16
C LYS A 92 -10.48 1.89 5.09
N LEU A 93 -9.44 2.47 4.51
CA LEU A 93 -9.33 3.90 4.22
C LEU A 93 -9.42 4.11 2.71
N LYS A 94 -10.11 5.15 2.28
CA LYS A 94 -10.15 5.52 0.87
C LYS A 94 -8.78 6.02 0.40
N PHE A 95 -8.48 5.84 -0.87
CA PHE A 95 -7.32 6.49 -1.48
C PHE A 95 -7.36 8.00 -1.29
N ARG A 96 -6.19 8.61 -1.11
CA ARG A 96 -6.01 10.05 -1.22
C ARG A 96 -6.00 10.48 -2.68
N GLU A 97 -6.59 11.64 -2.97
CA GLU A 97 -6.76 12.12 -4.35
C GLU A 97 -5.66 13.11 -4.78
N ARG A 98 -4.89 13.63 -3.82
CA ARG A 98 -3.85 14.64 -4.05
C ARG A 98 -2.52 14.21 -3.44
N ASN A 99 -1.44 14.61 -4.10
CA ASN A 99 -0.07 14.35 -3.61
C ASN A 99 0.30 15.19 -2.39
N ILE A 100 -0.37 16.30 -2.16
CA ILE A 100 -0.23 17.15 -0.97
C ILE A 100 -1.45 16.92 -0.11
N PHE A 101 -1.26 16.47 1.13
CA PHE A 101 -2.30 15.94 1.98
C PHE A 101 -2.96 17.00 2.88
N GLU A 102 -2.24 18.08 3.21
CA GLU A 102 -2.80 19.18 3.98
C GLU A 102 -3.34 20.28 3.06
N ASP A 103 -4.56 20.74 3.34
CA ASP A 103 -5.05 22.00 2.79
C ASP A 103 -4.33 23.12 3.54
N HIS A 104 -3.29 23.70 2.93
CA HIS A 104 -2.65 24.92 3.44
C HIS A 104 -3.69 26.03 3.45
N LYS A 105 -4.31 26.26 4.61
CA LYS A 105 -5.14 27.44 4.85
C LYS A 105 -4.23 28.67 4.85
N GLY A 106 -4.03 29.26 3.68
CA GLY A 106 -3.42 30.57 3.63
C GLY A 106 -2.48 30.91 2.49
N HIS A 107 -2.75 30.56 1.24
CA HIS A 107 -2.25 31.32 0.09
C HIS A 107 -3.32 31.28 -1.00
N ASP A 108 -4.29 32.18 -0.85
CA ASP A 108 -5.22 32.55 -1.92
C ASP A 108 -4.41 33.33 -2.98
N HIS A 109 -3.83 32.65 -3.94
CA HIS A 109 -3.34 33.25 -5.16
C HIS A 109 -4.54 33.59 -6.04
N GLY A 110 -5.19 34.69 -5.67
CA GLY A 110 -6.27 35.30 -6.44
C GLY A 110 -5.82 35.64 -7.86
N HIS A 111 -5.98 34.71 -8.75
CA HIS A 111 -6.03 35.00 -10.18
C HIS A 111 -7.30 35.82 -10.46
N LYS A 112 -7.20 37.14 -10.30
CA LYS A 112 -8.16 38.08 -10.85
C LYS A 112 -8.20 37.90 -12.37
N LYS A 113 -9.14 37.11 -12.87
CA LYS A 113 -9.59 37.21 -14.24
C LYS A 113 -10.17 38.62 -14.41
N LYS A 114 -9.48 39.46 -15.14
CA LYS A 114 -10.05 40.69 -15.69
C LYS A 114 -10.94 40.28 -16.87
N ASP A 115 -12.21 40.21 -16.60
CA ASP A 115 -13.22 40.19 -17.64
C ASP A 115 -13.26 41.60 -18.26
N LYS A 116 -12.78 41.73 -19.50
CA LYS A 116 -13.12 42.85 -20.38
C LYS A 116 -14.24 42.37 -21.28
N HIS A 117 -15.43 42.87 -20.97
CA HIS A 117 -16.51 42.93 -21.91
C HIS A 117 -16.13 43.89 -23.01
N ASP A 118 -16.18 43.45 -24.27
CA ASP A 118 -16.49 44.28 -25.42
C ASP A 118 -17.56 43.60 -26.26
N ASP A 119 -18.67 44.26 -26.24
CA ASP A 119 -19.94 44.03 -26.96
C ASP A 119 -19.76 44.40 -28.46
N HIS A 120 -19.99 43.47 -29.37
CA HIS A 120 -20.40 43.78 -30.73
C HIS A 120 -21.30 42.69 -31.30
N GLY A 121 -22.59 43.01 -31.32
CA GLY A 121 -23.60 42.24 -32.05
C GLY A 121 -23.47 42.40 -33.56
N HIS A 122 -23.77 41.35 -34.32
CA HIS A 122 -24.45 41.41 -35.61
C HIS A 122 -25.08 40.07 -36.03
N LYS A 123 -26.36 40.09 -36.11
CA LYS A 123 -27.41 39.49 -36.97
C LYS A 123 -27.02 38.39 -38.00
N LYS A 124 -27.84 37.30 -37.88
CA LYS A 124 -28.63 36.54 -38.90
C LYS A 124 -28.01 36.18 -40.25
N LYS A 125 -28.05 34.90 -40.61
CA LYS A 125 -29.03 34.24 -41.51
C LYS A 125 -28.62 32.80 -41.85
N GLU A 126 -29.60 31.90 -41.72
CA GLU A 126 -30.13 30.87 -42.63
C GLU A 126 -29.22 29.73 -43.14
N SER A 127 -29.59 28.55 -42.67
CA SER A 127 -29.90 27.30 -43.39
C SER A 127 -28.98 26.82 -44.53
N HIS A 128 -28.49 25.60 -44.39
CA HIS A 128 -28.72 24.51 -45.36
C HIS A 128 -28.39 23.15 -44.71
N ASP A 129 -29.35 22.29 -44.85
CA ASP A 129 -29.44 20.87 -44.62
C ASP A 129 -28.60 20.09 -45.67
N HIS A 130 -27.94 18.99 -45.23
CA HIS A 130 -27.64 17.75 -45.93
C HIS A 130 -26.69 16.93 -45.03
N GLY A 131 -27.03 15.88 -44.34
CA GLY A 131 -27.38 14.58 -44.87
C GLY A 131 -26.16 13.62 -44.79
N HIS A 132 -26.31 12.58 -43.92
CA HIS A 132 -25.63 11.29 -43.95
C HIS A 132 -24.12 11.19 -43.59
N GLY A 133 -23.85 10.55 -42.48
CA GLY A 133 -22.53 10.05 -42.17
C GLY A 133 -22.55 9.21 -40.88
N HIS A 134 -22.66 7.91 -41.04
CA HIS A 134 -22.62 6.89 -40.00
C HIS A 134 -21.47 7.13 -39.02
N LYS A 135 -21.78 7.48 -37.77
CA LYS A 135 -20.86 7.34 -36.65
C LYS A 135 -20.82 5.87 -36.25
N LYS A 136 -19.80 5.15 -36.69
CA LYS A 136 -19.34 3.96 -35.97
C LYS A 136 -18.85 4.44 -34.61
N GLU A 137 -19.59 4.13 -33.56
CA GLU A 137 -19.06 4.13 -32.20
C GLU A 137 -17.95 3.08 -32.14
N VAL A 138 -16.71 3.55 -32.18
CA VAL A 138 -15.57 2.77 -31.72
C VAL A 138 -15.69 2.77 -30.20
N LYS A 139 -16.22 1.69 -29.64
CA LYS A 139 -16.00 1.38 -28.23
C LYS A 139 -14.51 1.24 -28.03
N HIS A 140 -13.87 2.27 -27.54
CA HIS A 140 -12.60 2.12 -26.85
C HIS A 140 -12.94 1.30 -25.60
N ASP A 141 -12.59 0.03 -25.61
CA ASP A 141 -12.42 -0.73 -24.41
C ASP A 141 -11.24 -0.10 -23.67
N ASP A 142 -11.58 0.85 -22.83
CA ASP A 142 -10.65 1.42 -21.85
C ASP A 142 -10.40 0.34 -20.81
N HIS A 143 -9.35 -0.47 -21.03
CA HIS A 143 -8.77 -1.33 -20.01
C HIS A 143 -8.01 -0.47 -19.01
N GLY A 144 -8.64 0.57 -18.49
CA GLY A 144 -8.23 1.22 -17.29
C GLY A 144 -8.46 0.23 -16.15
N HIS A 145 -7.38 -0.34 -15.62
CA HIS A 145 -7.41 -0.96 -14.31
C HIS A 145 -7.81 0.15 -13.32
N GLY A 146 -9.11 0.28 -13.06
CA GLY A 146 -9.63 1.18 -12.07
C GLY A 146 -9.09 0.71 -10.72
N HIS A 147 -8.22 1.50 -10.10
CA HIS A 147 -7.86 1.29 -8.71
C HIS A 147 -9.14 1.20 -7.91
N GLY A 148 -9.21 0.25 -6.95
CA GLY A 148 -10.34 0.09 -6.07
C GLY A 148 -10.63 1.37 -5.26
N GLU A 149 -11.74 1.40 -4.54
CA GLU A 149 -12.14 2.57 -3.74
C GLU A 149 -11.21 2.78 -2.52
N PHE A 150 -10.53 1.72 -2.06
CA PHE A 150 -9.80 1.70 -0.80
C PHE A 150 -8.31 1.42 -1.00
N ASP A 151 -7.50 2.10 -0.19
CA ASP A 151 -6.07 1.88 -0.09
C ASP A 151 -5.77 0.46 0.43
N PRO A 152 -5.01 -0.36 -0.32
CA PRO A 152 -4.75 -1.75 0.02
C PRO A 152 -3.63 -1.96 1.05
N HIS A 153 -2.91 -0.91 1.52
CA HIS A 153 -1.80 -1.04 2.48
C HIS A 153 -2.28 -1.31 3.91
N ILE A 154 -3.32 -2.12 4.05
CA ILE A 154 -4.08 -2.38 5.28
C ILE A 154 -3.25 -2.98 6.42
N TRP A 155 -2.16 -3.70 6.12
CA TRP A 155 -1.29 -4.32 7.13
C TRP A 155 -0.52 -3.30 7.97
N LEU A 156 -0.38 -2.05 7.51
CA LEU A 156 0.29 -0.99 8.25
C LEU A 156 -0.56 -0.42 9.40
N ASN A 157 -1.82 -0.84 9.54
CA ASN A 157 -2.55 -0.71 10.78
C ASN A 157 -2.42 -1.99 11.61
N PRO A 158 -1.75 -1.99 12.78
CA PRO A 158 -1.62 -3.19 13.60
C PRO A 158 -2.95 -3.78 14.10
N HIS A 159 -4.01 -3.00 14.27
CA HIS A 159 -5.34 -3.56 14.58
C HIS A 159 -5.92 -4.37 13.41
N ASN A 160 -5.64 -3.97 12.16
CA ASN A 160 -5.95 -4.82 11.02
C ASN A 160 -5.13 -6.12 11.05
N ALA A 161 -3.88 -6.06 11.48
CA ALA A 161 -3.05 -7.26 11.63
C ALA A 161 -3.60 -8.23 12.66
N GLU A 162 -4.19 -7.76 13.77
CA GLU A 162 -4.91 -8.60 14.73
C GLU A 162 -6.08 -9.34 14.06
N VAL A 163 -6.90 -8.61 13.29
CA VAL A 163 -8.02 -9.21 12.53
C VAL A 163 -7.51 -10.24 11.51
N MET A 164 -6.41 -9.95 10.83
CA MET A 164 -5.79 -10.90 9.89
C MET A 164 -5.31 -12.16 10.60
N VAL A 165 -4.65 -12.04 11.77
CA VAL A 165 -4.19 -13.19 12.57
C VAL A 165 -5.36 -14.08 12.96
N GLU A 166 -6.48 -13.50 13.38
CA GLU A 166 -7.69 -14.27 13.75
C GLU A 166 -8.27 -15.01 12.54
N GLU A 167 -8.36 -14.36 11.38
CA GLU A 167 -8.87 -15.01 10.16
C GLU A 167 -7.89 -16.07 9.63
N ILE A 168 -6.59 -15.83 9.61
CA ILE A 168 -5.54 -16.82 9.26
C ILE A 168 -5.74 -18.06 10.15
N THR A 169 -5.88 -17.86 11.45
CA THR A 169 -6.06 -18.95 12.44
C THR A 169 -7.30 -19.77 12.14
N LYS A 170 -8.43 -19.12 11.92
CA LYS A 170 -9.70 -19.76 11.58
C LYS A 170 -9.59 -20.60 10.30
N GLN A 171 -8.94 -20.06 9.27
CA GLN A 171 -8.78 -20.75 7.99
C GLN A 171 -7.83 -21.95 8.09
N LEU A 172 -6.71 -21.81 8.82
CA LEU A 172 -5.76 -22.91 9.04
C LEU A 172 -6.41 -24.04 9.87
N ILE A 173 -7.18 -23.73 10.91
CA ILE A 173 -7.91 -24.74 11.68
C ILE A 173 -8.91 -25.49 10.80
N ALA A 174 -9.56 -24.83 9.85
CA ALA A 174 -10.53 -25.44 8.97
C ALA A 174 -9.93 -26.51 8.05
N ILE A 175 -8.69 -26.34 7.61
CA ILE A 175 -7.99 -27.27 6.71
C ILE A 175 -7.06 -28.23 7.44
N ASP A 176 -6.63 -27.89 8.67
CA ASP A 176 -5.71 -28.69 9.49
C ASP A 176 -6.19 -28.71 10.96
N PRO A 177 -7.32 -29.35 11.25
CA PRO A 177 -7.94 -29.34 12.58
C PRO A 177 -7.11 -30.03 13.64
N GLN A 178 -6.22 -30.95 13.27
CA GLN A 178 -5.33 -31.64 14.22
C GLN A 178 -4.37 -30.71 14.94
N ASN A 179 -3.97 -29.59 14.32
CA ASN A 179 -3.08 -28.57 14.90
C ASN A 179 -3.83 -27.38 15.51
N SER A 180 -5.17 -27.49 15.65
CA SER A 180 -6.05 -26.42 16.13
C SER A 180 -5.58 -25.79 17.45
N ALA A 181 -5.15 -26.59 18.42
CA ALA A 181 -4.69 -26.08 19.72
C ALA A 181 -3.43 -25.21 19.59
N THR A 182 -2.50 -25.60 18.73
CA THR A 182 -1.26 -24.84 18.48
C THR A 182 -1.56 -23.54 17.74
N TYR A 183 -2.40 -23.58 16.71
CA TYR A 183 -2.83 -22.36 15.98
C TYR A 183 -3.48 -21.34 16.91
N LYS A 184 -4.41 -21.78 17.78
CA LYS A 184 -5.07 -20.90 18.76
C LYS A 184 -4.07 -20.26 19.73
N LYS A 185 -3.18 -21.08 20.31
CA LYS A 185 -2.14 -20.59 21.23
C LYS A 185 -1.24 -19.55 20.56
N ASN A 186 -0.80 -19.81 19.32
CA ASN A 186 0.04 -18.89 18.57
C ASN A 186 -0.70 -17.60 18.22
N SER A 187 -1.97 -17.70 17.85
CA SER A 187 -2.85 -16.55 17.57
C SER A 187 -3.01 -15.64 18.79
N GLU A 188 -3.36 -16.20 19.94
CA GLU A 188 -3.48 -15.45 21.20
C GLU A 188 -2.19 -14.72 21.55
N LYS A 189 -1.05 -15.41 21.38
CA LYS A 189 0.27 -14.80 21.60
C LYS A 189 0.54 -13.69 20.60
N ALA A 190 0.24 -13.88 19.31
CA ALA A 190 0.46 -12.89 18.26
C ALA A 190 -0.35 -11.61 18.53
N VAL A 191 -1.64 -11.74 18.87
CA VAL A 191 -2.51 -10.59 19.21
C VAL A 191 -1.96 -9.85 20.42
N ASN A 192 -1.60 -10.55 21.51
CA ASN A 192 -0.98 -9.91 22.68
C ASN A 192 0.32 -9.17 22.36
N ASP A 193 1.15 -9.72 21.49
CA ASP A 193 2.41 -9.10 21.09
C ASP A 193 2.17 -7.89 20.16
N ILE A 194 1.14 -7.92 19.31
CA ILE A 194 0.71 -6.77 18.50
C ILE A 194 0.18 -5.64 19.40
N GLU A 195 -0.65 -5.93 20.41
CA GLU A 195 -1.12 -4.92 21.37
C GLU A 195 0.04 -4.24 22.11
N LYS A 196 1.06 -5.01 22.52
CA LYS A 196 2.27 -4.44 23.12
C LYS A 196 3.01 -3.54 22.14
N LEU A 197 3.14 -3.97 20.89
CA LEU A 197 3.77 -3.19 19.82
C LEU A 197 3.04 -1.85 19.61
N ILE A 198 1.71 -1.84 19.55
CA ILE A 198 0.88 -0.65 19.43
C ILE A 198 1.19 0.30 20.59
N ASN A 199 1.14 -0.20 21.83
CA ASN A 199 1.35 0.60 23.01
C ASN A 199 2.75 1.23 23.08
N VAL A 200 3.79 0.49 22.71
CA VAL A 200 5.18 0.98 22.67
C VAL A 200 5.31 2.04 21.57
N THR A 201 4.83 1.77 20.36
CA THR A 201 4.93 2.69 19.23
C THR A 201 4.19 3.99 19.49
N LYS A 202 2.99 3.96 20.08
CA LYS A 202 2.24 5.18 20.51
C LYS A 202 3.00 6.04 21.50
N LYS A 203 3.75 5.42 22.41
CA LYS A 203 4.58 6.18 23.38
C LYS A 203 5.80 6.82 22.71
N GLU A 204 6.35 6.19 21.69
CA GLU A 204 7.54 6.66 21.00
C GLU A 204 7.26 7.80 20.02
N LEU A 205 6.10 7.80 19.35
CA LEU A 205 5.72 8.76 18.32
C LEU A 205 4.83 9.90 18.83
N LYS A 206 5.14 10.47 20.00
CA LYS A 206 4.32 11.55 20.61
C LYS A 206 4.47 12.93 20.00
N LYS A 207 5.46 13.16 19.12
CA LYS A 207 5.79 14.49 18.58
C LYS A 207 5.27 14.64 17.16
N ASN A 208 4.89 15.87 16.80
CA ASN A 208 4.61 16.23 15.43
C ASN A 208 5.89 16.07 14.58
N ILE A 209 5.83 15.17 13.61
CA ILE A 209 6.91 14.89 12.69
C ILE A 209 6.51 15.45 11.34
N SER A 210 7.35 16.31 10.75
CA SER A 210 7.12 16.90 9.43
C SER A 210 7.89 16.11 8.36
N PHE A 211 7.19 15.34 7.54
CA PHE A 211 7.81 14.46 6.58
C PHE A 211 7.00 14.30 5.29
N ILE A 212 7.68 13.91 4.23
CA ILE A 212 7.12 13.55 2.93
C ILE A 212 7.59 12.15 2.59
N VAL A 213 6.71 11.35 1.99
CA VAL A 213 6.97 9.96 1.60
C VAL A 213 7.14 9.81 0.09
N PHE A 214 7.76 8.70 -0.35
CA PHE A 214 7.91 8.42 -1.78
C PHE A 214 6.54 8.11 -2.41
N HIS A 215 5.81 7.11 -1.89
CA HIS A 215 4.44 6.85 -2.34
C HIS A 215 3.46 6.78 -1.16
N ASP A 216 2.18 6.95 -1.44
CA ASP A 216 1.12 7.00 -0.43
C ASP A 216 0.75 5.60 0.07
N ALA A 217 1.62 4.99 0.86
CA ALA A 217 1.42 3.68 1.46
C ALA A 217 1.08 3.74 2.96
N TYR A 218 1.30 4.87 3.62
CA TYR A 218 1.45 4.90 5.10
C TYR A 218 0.22 5.42 5.83
N GLN A 219 -0.89 5.77 5.15
CA GLN A 219 -2.03 6.41 5.82
C GLN A 219 -2.64 5.58 6.95
N TYR A 220 -2.58 4.24 6.88
CA TYR A 220 -3.03 3.35 7.96
C TYR A 220 -2.13 3.47 9.21
N PHE A 221 -0.82 3.49 9.02
CA PHE A 221 0.15 3.74 10.09
C PHE A 221 0.01 5.15 10.66
N GLU A 222 -0.13 6.14 9.79
CA GLU A 222 -0.29 7.56 10.16
C GLU A 222 -1.50 7.74 11.07
N LYS A 223 -2.64 7.16 10.70
CA LYS A 223 -3.88 7.27 11.46
C LYS A 223 -3.80 6.56 12.81
N GLU A 224 -3.21 5.36 12.85
CA GLU A 224 -3.08 4.59 14.09
C GLU A 224 -2.15 5.27 15.11
N PHE A 225 -1.05 5.84 14.64
CA PHE A 225 -0.03 6.42 15.53
C PHE A 225 -0.06 7.95 15.63
N ASN A 226 -1.10 8.58 15.05
CA ASN A 226 -1.30 10.03 15.08
C ASN A 226 -0.09 10.81 14.56
N VAL A 227 0.47 10.37 13.46
CA VAL A 227 1.45 11.09 12.65
C VAL A 227 0.84 11.35 11.29
N SER A 228 1.32 12.38 10.57
CA SER A 228 0.78 12.72 9.25
C SER A 228 1.90 13.13 8.33
N ALA A 229 1.99 12.45 7.18
CA ALA A 229 2.79 12.94 6.08
C ALA A 229 2.16 14.20 5.50
N LEU A 230 2.99 15.14 5.04
CA LEU A 230 2.54 16.35 4.33
C LEU A 230 2.20 16.06 2.88
N GLY A 231 2.75 14.99 2.33
CA GLY A 231 2.51 14.59 0.95
C GLY A 231 3.30 13.35 0.55
N ALA A 232 3.05 12.92 -0.69
CA ALA A 232 3.77 11.84 -1.36
C ALA A 232 4.24 12.29 -2.75
N LEU A 233 5.37 11.77 -3.22
CA LEU A 233 5.82 12.04 -4.57
C LEU A 233 4.86 11.43 -5.60
N THR A 234 4.32 10.27 -5.30
CA THR A 234 3.33 9.61 -6.16
C THR A 234 2.23 8.96 -5.31
N LEU A 235 1.02 8.98 -5.84
CA LEU A 235 -0.12 8.20 -5.32
C LEU A 235 -0.19 6.82 -5.98
N ASN A 236 0.41 6.70 -7.17
CA ASN A 236 0.48 5.46 -7.95
C ASN A 236 1.91 5.20 -8.39
N THR A 237 2.46 4.06 -7.99
CA THR A 237 3.83 3.65 -8.29
C THR A 237 4.07 3.22 -9.74
N ASP A 238 3.01 2.98 -10.51
CA ASP A 238 3.09 2.66 -11.94
C ASP A 238 3.44 3.88 -12.81
N VAL A 239 3.28 5.08 -12.24
CA VAL A 239 3.53 6.34 -12.93
C VAL A 239 4.64 7.11 -12.20
N ALA A 240 5.70 7.43 -12.92
CA ALA A 240 6.76 8.28 -12.37
C ALA A 240 6.23 9.69 -12.03
N PRO A 241 6.67 10.29 -10.90
CA PRO A 241 6.28 11.66 -10.55
C PRO A 241 6.59 12.65 -11.67
N GLY A 242 5.59 13.44 -12.08
CA GLY A 242 5.75 14.47 -13.10
C GLY A 242 6.50 15.70 -12.58
N ALA A 243 7.01 16.53 -13.51
CA ALA A 243 7.76 17.73 -13.16
C ALA A 243 6.97 18.70 -12.27
N LYS A 244 5.65 18.81 -12.47
CA LYS A 244 4.76 19.63 -11.62
C LYS A 244 4.73 19.13 -10.19
N GLN A 245 4.55 17.82 -9.98
CA GLN A 245 4.54 17.20 -8.65
C GLN A 245 5.88 17.40 -7.92
N ILE A 246 6.97 17.23 -8.63
CA ILE A 246 8.32 17.46 -8.08
C ILE A 246 8.48 18.92 -7.64
N SER A 247 8.01 19.89 -8.45
CA SER A 247 8.05 21.31 -8.11
C SER A 247 7.21 21.62 -6.85
N GLU A 248 5.98 21.13 -6.79
CA GLU A 248 5.10 21.32 -5.64
C GLU A 248 5.69 20.73 -4.36
N ILE A 249 6.30 19.55 -4.43
CA ILE A 249 6.98 18.92 -3.28
C ILE A 249 8.20 19.77 -2.84
N ARG A 250 8.98 20.33 -3.77
CA ARG A 250 10.09 21.21 -3.42
C ARG A 250 9.61 22.48 -2.73
N GLU A 251 8.53 23.08 -3.19
CA GLU A 251 7.93 24.26 -2.55
C GLU A 251 7.55 23.98 -1.10
N ILE A 252 6.89 22.83 -0.84
CA ILE A 252 6.55 22.43 0.53
C ILE A 252 7.80 22.24 1.39
N ILE A 253 8.83 21.57 0.85
CA ILE A 253 10.09 21.37 1.58
C ILE A 253 10.70 22.71 2.01
N GLU A 254 10.67 23.73 1.13
CA GLU A 254 11.26 25.03 1.38
C GLU A 254 10.41 25.90 2.31
N HIS A 255 9.07 25.86 2.19
CA HIS A 255 8.16 26.76 2.90
C HIS A 255 7.63 26.19 4.22
N ASP A 256 7.42 24.87 4.31
CA ASP A 256 6.75 24.25 5.46
C ASP A 256 7.72 23.57 6.45
N ASN A 257 9.01 23.88 6.33
CA ASN A 257 10.04 23.36 7.23
C ASN A 257 10.00 21.83 7.38
N VAL A 258 9.83 21.14 6.24
CA VAL A 258 9.85 19.67 6.19
C VAL A 258 11.19 19.15 6.70
N LYS A 259 11.16 18.23 7.65
CA LYS A 259 12.37 17.70 8.28
C LYS A 259 12.94 16.52 7.52
N CYS A 260 12.08 15.63 7.01
CA CYS A 260 12.51 14.43 6.28
C CYS A 260 11.76 14.21 4.98
N LEU A 261 12.49 13.69 4.02
CA LEU A 261 12.00 13.14 2.76
C LEU A 261 12.43 11.68 2.69
N PHE A 262 11.47 10.76 2.57
CA PHE A 262 11.73 9.33 2.62
C PHE A 262 11.75 8.70 1.24
N SER A 263 12.78 7.88 0.99
CA SER A 263 12.82 6.91 -0.10
C SER A 263 12.34 5.55 0.35
N GLU A 264 12.13 4.64 -0.59
CA GLU A 264 11.75 3.25 -0.33
C GLU A 264 12.69 2.28 -1.05
N PRO A 265 13.01 1.11 -0.42
CA PRO A 265 13.93 0.13 -1.02
C PRO A 265 13.46 -0.45 -2.36
N GLN A 266 12.15 -0.42 -2.62
CA GLN A 266 11.52 -0.95 -3.83
C GLN A 266 11.72 -0.07 -5.06
N PHE A 267 12.20 1.18 -4.89
CA PHE A 267 12.30 2.17 -5.96
C PHE A 267 13.68 2.81 -6.04
N ASN A 268 13.99 3.37 -7.23
CA ASN A 268 15.25 4.10 -7.43
C ASN A 268 15.27 5.37 -6.56
N PRO A 269 16.29 5.53 -5.67
CA PRO A 269 16.38 6.68 -4.77
C PRO A 269 16.83 7.98 -5.46
N ASP A 270 17.20 7.98 -6.74
CA ASP A 270 17.82 9.14 -7.39
C ASP A 270 16.89 10.34 -7.47
N ILE A 271 15.58 10.12 -7.64
CA ILE A 271 14.59 11.19 -7.63
C ILE A 271 14.53 11.89 -6.27
N ILE A 272 14.54 11.11 -5.18
CA ILE A 272 14.57 11.64 -3.81
C ILE A 272 15.83 12.46 -3.56
N LYS A 273 16.99 11.96 -3.96
CA LYS A 273 18.28 12.68 -3.85
C LYS A 273 18.25 13.98 -4.63
N SER A 274 17.68 13.96 -5.84
CA SER A 274 17.56 15.16 -6.70
C SER A 274 16.66 16.22 -6.06
N ILE A 275 15.53 15.82 -5.47
CA ILE A 275 14.60 16.73 -4.78
C ILE A 275 15.25 17.33 -3.54
N ALA A 276 15.98 16.54 -2.77
CA ALA A 276 16.65 16.99 -1.54
C ALA A 276 17.85 17.92 -1.80
N LYS A 277 18.45 17.84 -3.01
CA LYS A 277 19.64 18.62 -3.35
C LYS A 277 19.37 20.13 -3.24
N GLY A 278 20.21 20.81 -2.46
CA GLY A 278 20.10 22.25 -2.22
C GLY A 278 19.08 22.65 -1.15
N THR A 279 18.39 21.70 -0.54
CA THR A 279 17.49 21.90 0.58
C THR A 279 18.14 21.50 1.92
N LYS A 280 17.47 21.77 3.05
CA LYS A 280 17.89 21.33 4.39
C LYS A 280 17.21 20.03 4.85
N VAL A 281 16.39 19.43 4.00
CA VAL A 281 15.65 18.21 4.32
C VAL A 281 16.61 17.03 4.52
N LYS A 282 16.35 16.21 5.53
CA LYS A 282 17.08 14.95 5.72
C LYS A 282 16.44 13.87 4.85
N VAL A 283 17.27 13.09 4.15
CA VAL A 283 16.81 11.91 3.42
C VAL A 283 16.87 10.70 4.36
N GLY A 284 15.76 9.99 4.44
CA GLY A 284 15.63 8.73 5.18
C GLY A 284 15.05 7.63 4.30
N VAL A 285 14.81 6.47 4.92
CA VAL A 285 14.15 5.31 4.29
C VAL A 285 12.95 4.91 5.13
N LEU A 286 11.78 4.82 4.49
CA LEU A 286 10.62 4.10 5.00
C LEU A 286 10.39 2.89 4.09
N ASP A 287 10.13 1.75 4.69
CA ASP A 287 9.92 0.50 3.98
C ASP A 287 8.58 -0.11 4.41
N PRO A 288 7.56 -0.15 3.54
CA PRO A 288 6.25 -0.67 3.90
C PRO A 288 6.18 -2.21 3.90
N LEU A 289 7.24 -2.88 3.42
CA LEU A 289 7.26 -4.33 3.19
C LEU A 289 8.32 -5.08 3.99
N GLY A 290 9.34 -4.40 4.52
CA GLY A 290 10.44 -5.02 5.23
C GLY A 290 11.44 -5.72 4.30
N ALA A 291 11.85 -5.08 3.21
CA ALA A 291 12.74 -5.64 2.19
C ALA A 291 14.02 -6.24 2.76
N ASN A 292 14.64 -5.55 3.73
CA ASN A 292 15.89 -5.93 4.36
C ASN A 292 15.73 -6.70 5.67
N LEU A 293 14.50 -7.03 6.07
CA LEU A 293 14.22 -7.83 7.26
C LEU A 293 14.21 -9.32 6.90
N ASP A 294 14.66 -10.15 7.83
CA ASP A 294 14.57 -11.60 7.68
C ASP A 294 13.12 -12.06 7.64
N ASN A 295 12.82 -12.99 6.73
CA ASN A 295 11.51 -13.59 6.62
C ASN A 295 11.16 -14.43 7.86
N GLY A 296 9.92 -14.42 8.27
CA GLY A 296 9.42 -15.21 9.38
C GLY A 296 8.56 -14.42 10.36
N LYS A 297 8.23 -15.04 11.49
CA LYS A 297 7.24 -14.52 12.44
C LYS A 297 7.57 -13.16 13.06
N ASP A 298 8.84 -12.77 13.12
CA ASP A 298 9.26 -11.53 13.77
C ASP A 298 9.26 -10.33 12.80
N LEU A 299 9.16 -10.57 11.48
CA LEU A 299 9.27 -9.51 10.48
C LEU A 299 8.22 -8.42 10.67
N TYR A 300 6.96 -8.76 10.90
CA TYR A 300 5.90 -7.78 11.07
C TYR A 300 6.18 -6.79 12.21
N PHE A 301 6.65 -7.31 13.34
CA PHE A 301 7.00 -6.50 14.52
C PHE A 301 8.19 -5.58 14.23
N ASN A 302 9.20 -6.11 13.57
CA ASN A 302 10.39 -5.35 13.18
C ASN A 302 10.04 -4.28 12.12
N LEU A 303 9.13 -4.58 11.18
CA LEU A 303 8.65 -3.63 10.19
C LEU A 303 8.04 -2.38 10.85
N ILE A 304 7.10 -2.56 11.77
CA ILE A 304 6.45 -1.44 12.47
C ILE A 304 7.46 -0.65 13.32
N LYS A 305 8.38 -1.35 13.99
CA LYS A 305 9.47 -0.71 14.75
C LYS A 305 10.41 0.09 13.86
N ASP A 306 10.76 -0.41 12.68
CA ASP A 306 11.66 0.25 11.74
C ASP A 306 11.03 1.52 11.17
N ILE A 307 9.75 1.48 10.82
CA ILE A 307 9.00 2.69 10.40
C ILE A 307 9.01 3.72 11.53
N SER A 308 8.68 3.32 12.75
CA SER A 308 8.70 4.20 13.93
C SER A 308 10.10 4.80 14.17
N SER A 309 11.15 3.98 14.09
CA SER A 309 12.53 4.41 14.30
C SER A 309 13.01 5.38 13.22
N SER A 310 12.61 5.17 11.95
CA SER A 310 12.94 6.06 10.85
C SER A 310 12.25 7.43 11.02
N LEU A 311 10.99 7.45 11.43
CA LEU A 311 10.26 8.69 11.73
C LEU A 311 10.88 9.43 12.92
N LYS A 312 11.30 8.75 13.97
CA LYS A 312 11.96 9.37 15.13
C LYS A 312 13.26 10.11 14.79
N LYS A 313 13.98 9.68 13.76
CA LYS A 313 15.20 10.38 13.30
C LYS A 313 14.91 11.76 12.69
N CYS A 314 13.64 12.06 12.43
CA CYS A 314 13.16 13.34 11.88
C CYS A 314 12.71 14.36 12.96
N ILE A 315 12.79 14.00 14.22
CA ILE A 315 12.43 14.87 15.35
C ILE A 315 13.60 15.76 15.70
#